data_51302063e47fc7ae7e638ad6ee923b81
#
_entry.id   51302063e47fc7ae7e638ad6ee923b81
#
_cell.length_a   1.000
_cell.length_b   1.000
_cell.length_c   1.000
_cell.angle_alpha   90.00
_cell.angle_beta   90.00
_cell.angle_gamma   90.00
#
_symmetry.space_group_name_H-M   'P 1'
#
loop_
_entity.id
_entity.type
_entity.pdbx_description
1 polymer ?
#
loop_
_entity_poly.entity_id
_entity_poly.type
_entity_poly.pdbx_seq_one_letter_code
_entity_poly.pdbx_strand_id
1 'polypeptide(L)'
;YEVSRITAKRAIEDLEQRGILYRKRGVGSFVSRNFPSDDDTAEAPKMISLLVPFATTQGNISEAIGTLSAVLAEQGYFLSIHVTGSSSPKERATLELLRSQNIAGLVYYPKRDNIHLEELNDFMFAGRPIVIIDKQTDCPYLNNVVCDNYDGGRQTARHLLEQGHRN
;
A
#
# COMPACT_ATOMS: atom_id res chain seq x y z
N TYR A 1 22.39 -19.10 -1.62
CA TYR A 1 21.42 -19.44 -2.69
C TYR A 1 22.20 -20.15 -3.81
N GLU A 2 21.93 -21.45 -4.04
CA GLU A 2 22.50 -22.20 -5.16
C GLU A 2 21.68 -21.95 -6.43
N VAL A 3 21.95 -20.84 -7.11
CA VAL A 3 21.36 -20.53 -8.41
C VAL A 3 22.43 -20.48 -9.50
N SER A 4 22.06 -20.88 -10.73
CA SER A 4 22.98 -20.84 -11.85
C SER A 4 23.37 -19.40 -12.20
N ARG A 5 24.58 -19.22 -12.76
CA ARG A 5 25.03 -17.89 -13.26
C ARG A 5 24.07 -17.31 -14.30
N ILE A 6 23.43 -18.16 -15.11
CA ILE A 6 22.46 -17.76 -16.14
C ILE A 6 21.20 -17.22 -15.47
N THR A 7 20.71 -17.88 -14.41
CA THR A 7 19.54 -17.44 -13.65
C THR A 7 19.80 -16.09 -12.96
N ALA A 8 20.96 -15.96 -12.31
CA ALA A 8 21.34 -14.70 -11.68
C ALA A 8 21.48 -13.54 -12.70
N LYS A 9 22.08 -13.83 -13.88
CA LYS A 9 22.22 -12.84 -14.95
C LYS A 9 20.85 -12.38 -15.46
N ARG A 10 19.90 -13.31 -15.73
CA ARG A 10 18.54 -12.97 -16.17
C ARG A 10 17.80 -12.13 -15.12
N ALA A 11 17.93 -12.49 -13.84
CA ALA A 11 17.32 -11.71 -12.76
C ALA A 11 17.86 -10.27 -12.72
N ILE A 12 19.18 -10.09 -12.90
CA ILE A 12 19.81 -8.76 -12.96
C ILE A 12 19.33 -7.98 -14.20
N GLU A 13 19.25 -8.62 -15.37
CA GLU A 13 18.76 -7.99 -16.60
C GLU A 13 17.27 -7.58 -16.49
N ASP A 14 16.43 -8.40 -15.86
CA ASP A 14 15.03 -8.07 -15.59
C ASP A 14 14.92 -6.85 -14.64
N LEU A 15 15.72 -6.83 -13.58
CA LEU A 15 15.78 -5.70 -12.66
C LEU A 15 16.32 -4.42 -13.31
N GLU A 16 17.26 -4.53 -14.27
CA GLU A 16 17.73 -3.40 -15.06
C GLU A 16 16.65 -2.86 -16.01
N GLN A 17 15.90 -3.76 -16.70
CA GLN A 17 14.78 -3.36 -17.55
C GLN A 17 13.66 -2.68 -16.76
N ARG A 18 13.45 -3.09 -15.52
CA ARG A 18 12.48 -2.49 -14.59
C ARG A 18 12.99 -1.20 -13.92
N GLY A 19 14.22 -0.76 -14.23
CA GLY A 19 14.82 0.46 -13.67
C GLY A 19 15.22 0.35 -12.19
N ILE A 20 15.18 -0.86 -11.62
CA ILE A 20 15.55 -1.14 -10.21
C ILE A 20 17.07 -1.16 -10.05
N LEU A 21 17.77 -1.64 -11.08
CA LEU A 21 19.22 -1.62 -11.15
C LEU A 21 19.67 -0.74 -12.33
N TYR A 22 20.85 -0.18 -12.19
CA TYR A 22 21.58 0.39 -13.32
C TYR A 22 22.98 -0.18 -13.37
N ARG A 23 23.49 -0.37 -14.60
CA ARG A 23 24.84 -0.91 -14.82
C ARG A 23 25.80 0.21 -15.17
N LYS A 24 26.92 0.26 -14.47
CA LYS A 24 28.05 1.11 -14.83
C LYS A 24 29.14 0.27 -15.45
N ARG A 25 29.46 0.52 -16.73
CA ARG A 25 30.41 -0.26 -17.51
C ARG A 25 31.77 -0.32 -16.80
N GLY A 26 32.29 -1.52 -16.58
CA GLY A 26 33.59 -1.74 -15.92
C GLY A 26 33.56 -1.64 -14.39
N VAL A 27 32.43 -1.30 -13.77
CA VAL A 27 32.34 -1.10 -12.32
C VAL A 27 31.37 -2.10 -11.66
N GLY A 28 30.18 -2.34 -12.27
CA GLY A 28 29.19 -3.29 -11.73
C GLY A 28 27.76 -2.83 -11.93
N SER A 29 26.84 -3.60 -11.32
CA SER A 29 25.41 -3.23 -11.24
C SER A 29 25.11 -2.66 -9.85
N PHE A 30 24.36 -1.57 -9.81
CA PHE A 30 24.01 -0.83 -8.60
C PHE A 30 22.50 -0.72 -8.50
N VAL A 31 21.98 -0.67 -7.27
CA VAL A 31 20.56 -0.38 -7.04
C VAL A 31 20.31 1.07 -7.47
N SER A 32 19.35 1.24 -8.36
CA SER A 32 18.89 2.57 -8.76
C SER A 32 18.22 3.20 -7.55
N ARG A 33 18.84 4.20 -6.97
CA ARG A 33 18.18 5.05 -5.98
C ARG A 33 17.31 6.04 -6.77
N ASN A 34 16.08 5.70 -7.05
CA ASN A 34 15.05 6.69 -7.36
C ASN A 34 14.60 7.39 -6.07
N PHE A 35 15.58 7.78 -5.24
CA PHE A 35 15.37 8.91 -4.37
C PHE A 35 15.54 10.14 -5.26
N PRO A 36 14.66 11.14 -5.16
CA PRO A 36 14.98 12.46 -5.72
C PRO A 36 16.37 12.81 -5.22
N SER A 37 17.31 13.02 -6.13
CA SER A 37 18.60 13.62 -5.76
C SER A 37 18.30 15.00 -5.21
N ASP A 38 19.05 15.47 -4.21
CA ASP A 38 18.92 16.82 -3.63
C ASP A 38 19.01 17.95 -4.70
N ASP A 39 19.33 17.61 -5.95
CA ASP A 39 19.37 18.50 -7.13
C ASP A 39 18.05 18.57 -7.93
N ASP A 40 17.06 17.71 -7.64
CA ASP A 40 15.74 17.82 -8.26
C ASP A 40 14.93 18.86 -7.49
N THR A 41 14.86 20.07 -8.05
CA THR A 41 13.97 21.17 -7.60
C THR A 41 12.47 20.85 -7.76
N ALA A 42 12.12 19.61 -8.07
CA ALA A 42 10.74 19.14 -8.05
C ALA A 42 10.26 19.07 -6.59
N GLU A 43 9.25 19.87 -6.28
CA GLU A 43 8.60 19.86 -4.97
C GLU A 43 8.19 18.42 -4.62
N ALA A 44 8.53 17.95 -3.41
CA ALA A 44 8.20 16.61 -2.95
C ALA A 44 6.67 16.35 -3.09
N PRO A 45 6.26 15.15 -3.51
CA PRO A 45 4.84 14.86 -3.70
C PRO A 45 4.07 15.05 -2.38
N LYS A 46 3.00 15.84 -2.44
CA LYS A 46 2.17 16.16 -1.28
C LYS A 46 0.85 15.38 -1.25
N MET A 47 0.66 14.41 -2.13
CA MET A 47 -0.59 13.67 -2.26
C MET A 47 -0.45 12.27 -1.69
N ILE A 48 -1.30 11.93 -0.72
CA ILE A 48 -1.53 10.56 -0.23
C ILE A 48 -2.80 10.03 -0.92
N SER A 49 -2.73 8.83 -1.47
CA SER A 49 -3.88 8.18 -2.11
C SER A 49 -4.51 7.15 -1.19
N LEU A 50 -5.83 7.24 -1.02
CA LEU A 50 -6.64 6.24 -0.34
C LEU A 50 -7.41 5.42 -1.37
N LEU A 51 -7.17 4.12 -1.43
CA LEU A 51 -7.86 3.18 -2.29
C LEU A 51 -8.84 2.34 -1.47
N VAL A 52 -10.13 2.42 -1.79
CA VAL A 52 -11.21 1.73 -1.06
C VAL A 52 -12.14 0.97 -2.01
N PRO A 53 -12.70 -0.19 -1.57
CA PRO A 53 -13.56 -1.02 -2.42
C PRO A 53 -15.04 -0.60 -2.42
N PHE A 54 -15.44 0.39 -1.63
CA PHE A 54 -16.85 0.79 -1.45
C PHE A 54 -17.01 2.32 -1.41
N ALA A 55 -18.25 2.76 -1.57
CA ALA A 55 -18.57 4.18 -1.48
C ALA A 55 -18.20 4.76 -0.10
N THR A 56 -17.61 5.95 -0.11
CA THR A 56 -17.09 6.63 1.09
C THR A 56 -18.16 7.04 2.11
N THR A 57 -19.42 6.88 1.77
CA THR A 57 -20.58 7.20 2.64
C THR A 57 -21.07 6.03 3.49
N GLN A 58 -20.44 4.86 3.40
CA GLN A 58 -20.86 3.66 4.14
C GLN A 58 -20.01 3.43 5.39
N GLY A 59 -20.70 3.22 6.51
CA GLY A 59 -20.08 2.82 7.78
C GLY A 59 -19.08 3.83 8.34
N ASN A 60 -18.15 3.34 9.14
CA ASN A 60 -17.14 4.14 9.84
C ASN A 60 -16.05 4.72 8.91
N ILE A 61 -16.07 4.36 7.63
CA ILE A 61 -15.04 4.84 6.68
C ILE A 61 -15.13 6.34 6.47
N SER A 62 -16.33 6.93 6.53
CA SER A 62 -16.52 8.37 6.38
C SER A 62 -15.80 9.16 7.47
N GLU A 63 -15.90 8.70 8.72
CA GLU A 63 -15.20 9.30 9.87
C GLU A 63 -13.68 9.12 9.74
N ALA A 64 -13.23 7.92 9.37
CA ALA A 64 -11.83 7.64 9.15
C ALA A 64 -11.23 8.52 8.03
N ILE A 65 -11.97 8.75 6.93
CA ILE A 65 -11.56 9.65 5.85
C ILE A 65 -11.45 11.09 6.35
N GLY A 66 -12.44 11.55 7.11
CA GLY A 66 -12.42 12.91 7.69
C GLY A 66 -11.20 13.13 8.58
N THR A 67 -10.93 12.20 9.49
CA THR A 67 -9.77 12.24 10.38
C THR A 67 -8.46 12.16 9.61
N LEU A 68 -8.33 11.23 8.67
CA LEU A 68 -7.14 11.10 7.84
C LEU A 68 -6.87 12.38 7.04
N SER A 69 -7.91 12.96 6.43
CA SER A 69 -7.79 14.20 5.66
C SER A 69 -7.33 15.38 6.54
N ALA A 70 -7.88 15.50 7.75
CA ALA A 70 -7.51 16.57 8.68
C ALA A 70 -6.03 16.45 9.10
N VAL A 71 -5.60 15.25 9.53
CA VAL A 71 -4.22 15.01 9.97
C VAL A 71 -3.24 15.23 8.81
N LEU A 72 -3.56 14.79 7.60
CA LEU A 72 -2.71 15.01 6.43
C LEU A 72 -2.60 16.49 6.07
N ALA A 73 -3.71 17.25 6.15
CA ALA A 73 -3.71 18.68 5.88
C ALA A 73 -2.82 19.47 6.85
N GLU A 74 -2.80 19.11 8.15
CA GLU A 74 -1.90 19.69 9.14
C GLU A 74 -0.41 19.49 8.79
N GLN A 75 -0.10 18.41 8.08
CA GLN A 75 1.25 18.08 7.62
C GLN A 75 1.54 18.58 6.19
N GLY A 76 0.62 19.33 5.59
CA GLY A 76 0.76 19.87 4.23
C GLY A 76 0.52 18.85 3.11
N TYR A 77 -0.15 17.72 3.41
CA TYR A 77 -0.53 16.73 2.41
C TYR A 77 -2.00 16.85 2.00
N PHE A 78 -2.28 16.40 0.78
CA PHE A 78 -3.64 16.27 0.26
C PHE A 78 -4.04 14.79 0.21
N LEU A 79 -5.31 14.51 0.48
CA LEU A 79 -5.87 13.16 0.35
C LEU A 79 -6.61 13.03 -0.98
N SER A 80 -6.21 12.07 -1.82
CA SER A 80 -6.99 11.63 -2.97
C SER A 80 -7.68 10.30 -2.66
N ILE A 81 -8.96 10.16 -3.05
CA ILE A 81 -9.76 8.97 -2.75
C ILE A 81 -10.17 8.28 -4.04
N HIS A 82 -9.90 6.99 -4.13
CA HIS A 82 -10.19 6.14 -5.28
C HIS A 82 -11.12 5.01 -4.87
N VAL A 83 -12.32 4.98 -5.45
CA VAL A 83 -13.32 3.94 -5.18
C VAL A 83 -13.32 2.92 -6.31
N THR A 84 -12.96 1.69 -6.00
CA THR A 84 -12.85 0.60 -7.00
C THR A 84 -14.10 -0.26 -7.09
N GLY A 85 -15.01 -0.17 -6.11
CA GLY A 85 -16.18 -1.02 -6.03
C GLY A 85 -15.78 -2.48 -5.74
N SER A 86 -16.58 -3.42 -6.27
CA SER A 86 -16.35 -4.85 -6.04
C SER A 86 -15.47 -5.50 -7.11
N SER A 87 -14.87 -4.72 -8.00
CA SER A 87 -14.17 -5.21 -9.18
C SER A 87 -12.67 -5.30 -8.95
N SER A 88 -12.13 -6.51 -8.85
CA SER A 88 -10.67 -6.74 -8.75
C SER A 88 -9.89 -6.20 -9.96
N PRO A 89 -10.39 -6.32 -11.23
CA PRO A 89 -9.71 -5.68 -12.36
C PRO A 89 -9.64 -4.16 -12.25
N LYS A 90 -10.68 -3.50 -11.73
CA LYS A 90 -10.67 -2.05 -11.52
C LYS A 90 -9.69 -1.65 -10.41
N GLU A 91 -9.61 -2.44 -9.35
CA GLU A 91 -8.66 -2.25 -8.25
C GLU A 91 -7.22 -2.30 -8.77
N ARG A 92 -6.89 -3.34 -9.53
CA ARG A 92 -5.59 -3.51 -10.19
C ARG A 92 -5.27 -2.33 -11.12
N ALA A 93 -6.18 -1.99 -12.03
CA ALA A 93 -6.00 -0.88 -12.95
C ALA A 93 -5.79 0.46 -12.23
N THR A 94 -6.45 0.66 -11.07
CA THR A 94 -6.27 1.86 -10.26
C THR A 94 -4.88 1.88 -9.59
N LEU A 95 -4.39 0.75 -9.09
CA LEU A 95 -3.02 0.63 -8.56
C LEU A 95 -1.98 0.93 -9.65
N GLU A 96 -2.16 0.37 -10.85
CA GLU A 96 -1.30 0.65 -12.00
C GLU A 96 -1.31 2.15 -12.38
N LEU A 97 -2.48 2.79 -12.35
CA LEU A 97 -2.61 4.23 -12.59
C LEU A 97 -1.86 5.03 -11.52
N LEU A 98 -2.08 4.73 -10.24
CA LEU A 98 -1.44 5.43 -9.12
C LEU A 98 0.08 5.26 -9.12
N ARG A 99 0.59 4.14 -9.61
CA ARG A 99 2.02 3.90 -9.78
C ARG A 99 2.67 4.96 -10.68
N SER A 100 1.98 5.35 -11.77
CA SER A 100 2.47 6.35 -12.72
C SER A 100 2.35 7.79 -12.21
N GLN A 101 1.61 8.01 -11.12
CA GLN A 101 1.42 9.33 -10.53
C GLN A 101 2.46 9.62 -9.45
N ASN A 102 2.76 10.90 -9.26
CA ASN A 102 3.67 11.35 -8.22
C ASN A 102 2.92 11.47 -6.87
N ILE A 103 2.69 10.32 -6.19
CA ILE A 103 2.07 10.27 -4.87
C ILE A 103 3.12 10.03 -3.79
N ALA A 104 2.92 10.62 -2.60
CA ALA A 104 3.80 10.49 -1.45
C ALA A 104 3.62 9.14 -0.73
N GLY A 105 2.44 8.53 -0.83
CA GLY A 105 2.15 7.24 -0.20
C GLY A 105 0.76 6.73 -0.54
N LEU A 106 0.49 5.49 -0.15
CA LEU A 106 -0.75 4.77 -0.41
C LEU A 106 -1.34 4.22 0.88
N VAL A 107 -2.60 4.56 1.14
CA VAL A 107 -3.45 3.86 2.12
C VAL A 107 -4.40 2.97 1.34
N TYR A 108 -4.35 1.66 1.59
CA TYR A 108 -5.06 0.69 0.79
C TYR A 108 -5.98 -0.18 1.64
N TYR A 109 -7.26 -0.16 1.34
CA TYR A 109 -8.27 -1.05 1.89
C TYR A 109 -8.61 -2.13 0.85
N PRO A 110 -7.99 -3.32 0.87
CA PRO A 110 -8.27 -4.38 -0.07
C PRO A 110 -9.64 -4.99 0.22
N LYS A 111 -10.41 -5.27 -0.83
CA LYS A 111 -11.73 -5.90 -0.66
C LYS A 111 -11.65 -7.37 -0.28
N ARG A 112 -10.64 -8.07 -0.78
CA ARG A 112 -10.43 -9.50 -0.60
C ARG A 112 -9.09 -9.76 0.07
N ASP A 113 -8.90 -10.98 0.55
CA ASP A 113 -7.64 -11.43 1.13
C ASP A 113 -6.52 -11.52 0.08
N ASN A 114 -6.89 -11.52 -1.22
CA ASN A 114 -5.92 -11.44 -2.31
C ASN A 114 -5.49 -9.99 -2.53
N ILE A 115 -4.45 -9.60 -1.82
CA ILE A 115 -3.79 -8.32 -1.97
C ILE A 115 -2.97 -8.38 -3.27
N HIS A 116 -3.07 -7.34 -4.10
CA HIS A 116 -2.32 -7.22 -5.35
C HIS A 116 -0.83 -6.92 -5.07
N LEU A 117 -0.12 -7.92 -4.52
CA LEU A 117 1.27 -7.76 -4.07
C LEU A 117 2.22 -7.37 -5.21
N GLU A 118 1.98 -7.83 -6.43
CA GLU A 118 2.81 -7.49 -7.59
C GLU A 118 2.77 -5.98 -7.86
N GLU A 119 1.57 -5.40 -7.87
CA GLU A 119 1.37 -3.98 -8.09
C GLU A 119 1.89 -3.15 -6.91
N LEU A 120 1.77 -3.64 -5.67
CA LEU A 120 2.27 -2.98 -4.48
C LEU A 120 3.80 -2.99 -4.41
N ASN A 121 4.46 -4.03 -4.92
CA ASN A 121 5.92 -4.09 -4.99
C ASN A 121 6.53 -2.87 -5.70
N ASP A 122 5.90 -2.40 -6.76
CA ASP A 122 6.40 -1.26 -7.51
C ASP A 122 6.39 0.04 -6.68
N PHE A 123 5.40 0.22 -5.80
CA PHE A 123 5.39 1.34 -4.84
C PHE A 123 6.50 1.21 -3.80
N MET A 124 6.71 0.00 -3.27
CA MET A 124 7.79 -0.26 -2.30
C MET A 124 9.16 -0.02 -2.90
N PHE A 125 9.40 -0.48 -4.13
CA PHE A 125 10.66 -0.25 -4.85
C PHE A 125 10.90 1.23 -5.16
N ALA A 126 9.83 2.00 -5.37
CA ALA A 126 9.91 3.45 -5.53
C ALA A 126 10.09 4.20 -4.18
N GLY A 127 10.21 3.48 -3.06
CA GLY A 127 10.33 4.07 -1.72
C GLY A 127 9.05 4.73 -1.20
N ARG A 128 7.89 4.43 -1.81
CA ARG A 128 6.60 4.99 -1.42
C ARG A 128 5.99 4.15 -0.32
N PRO A 129 5.71 4.71 0.87
CA PRO A 129 5.12 3.97 1.98
C PRO A 129 3.69 3.50 1.64
N ILE A 130 3.37 2.29 2.11
CA ILE A 130 2.04 1.69 1.97
C ILE A 130 1.54 1.30 3.35
N VAL A 131 0.28 1.62 3.63
CA VAL A 131 -0.45 1.17 4.81
C VAL A 131 -1.69 0.40 4.35
N ILE A 132 -1.79 -0.86 4.74
CA ILE A 132 -2.98 -1.70 4.53
C ILE A 132 -3.91 -1.52 5.72
N ILE A 133 -5.19 -1.31 5.46
CA ILE A 133 -6.21 -1.20 6.52
C ILE A 133 -7.19 -2.36 6.46
N ASP A 134 -7.65 -2.80 7.65
CA ASP A 134 -8.66 -3.86 7.88
C ASP A 134 -8.24 -5.27 7.46
N LYS A 135 -7.15 -5.43 6.76
CA LYS A 135 -6.63 -6.74 6.35
C LYS A 135 -5.22 -6.98 6.88
N GLN A 136 -5.02 -8.15 7.42
CA GLN A 136 -3.69 -8.59 7.80
C GLN A 136 -2.98 -9.21 6.58
N THR A 137 -1.71 -8.90 6.43
CA THR A 137 -0.85 -9.50 5.41
C THR A 137 0.39 -10.07 6.07
N ASP A 138 0.85 -11.22 5.58
CA ASP A 138 2.10 -11.85 6.03
C ASP A 138 3.35 -11.21 5.37
N CYS A 139 3.15 -10.18 4.54
CA CYS A 139 4.25 -9.45 3.91
C CYS A 139 4.95 -8.56 4.96
N PRO A 140 6.21 -8.83 5.34
CA PRO A 140 6.91 -8.12 6.41
C PRO A 140 7.25 -6.66 6.06
N TYR A 141 7.08 -6.27 4.81
CA TYR A 141 7.39 -4.92 4.31
C TYR A 141 6.17 -4.00 4.21
N LEU A 142 4.98 -4.53 4.51
CA LEU A 142 3.73 -3.77 4.51
C LEU A 142 3.28 -3.47 5.93
N ASN A 143 2.97 -2.21 6.19
CA ASN A 143 2.36 -1.83 7.46
C ASN A 143 0.86 -2.13 7.43
N ASN A 144 0.34 -2.66 8.54
CA ASN A 144 -1.07 -3.02 8.67
C ASN A 144 -1.69 -2.27 9.84
N VAL A 145 -2.91 -1.78 9.63
CA VAL A 145 -3.78 -1.26 10.69
C VAL A 145 -5.04 -2.10 10.71
N VAL A 146 -5.21 -2.90 11.77
CA VAL A 146 -6.33 -3.83 11.91
C VAL A 146 -7.01 -3.66 13.27
N CYS A 147 -8.30 -3.99 13.34
CA CYS A 147 -9.02 -4.09 14.60
C CYS A 147 -8.82 -5.47 15.22
N ASP A 148 -8.73 -5.55 16.54
CA ASP A 148 -8.78 -6.83 17.26
C ASP A 148 -10.22 -7.37 17.28
N ASN A 149 -10.62 -7.97 16.17
CA ASN A 149 -11.96 -8.53 15.99
C ASN A 149 -12.21 -9.75 16.91
N TYR A 150 -11.14 -10.47 17.29
CA TYR A 150 -11.24 -11.60 18.21
C TYR A 150 -11.62 -11.10 19.61
N ASP A 151 -10.90 -10.11 20.13
CA ASP A 151 -11.21 -9.55 21.44
C ASP A 151 -12.56 -8.83 21.45
N GLY A 152 -12.92 -8.13 20.39
CA GLY A 152 -14.24 -7.53 20.22
C GLY A 152 -15.37 -8.57 20.29
N GLY A 153 -15.24 -9.68 19.57
CA GLY A 153 -16.20 -10.80 19.63
C GLY A 153 -16.28 -11.43 21.02
N ARG A 154 -15.13 -11.62 21.67
CA ARG A 154 -15.07 -12.15 23.04
C ARG A 154 -15.77 -11.23 24.04
N GLN A 155 -15.56 -9.94 23.98
CA GLN A 155 -16.22 -8.96 24.85
C GLN A 155 -17.73 -8.94 24.62
N THR A 156 -18.17 -8.97 23.37
CA THR A 156 -19.61 -9.03 23.01
C THR A 156 -20.26 -10.28 23.60
N ALA A 157 -19.65 -11.45 23.39
CA ALA A 157 -20.18 -12.71 23.94
C ALA A 157 -20.27 -12.68 25.48
N ARG A 158 -19.24 -12.17 26.16
CA ARG A 158 -19.23 -12.00 27.61
C ARG A 158 -20.39 -11.12 28.08
N HIS A 159 -20.53 -9.94 27.43
CA HIS A 159 -21.61 -9.02 27.76
C HIS A 159 -23.00 -9.69 27.67
N LEU A 160 -23.27 -10.41 26.57
CA LEU A 160 -24.55 -11.13 26.40
C LEU A 160 -24.77 -12.17 27.49
N LEU A 161 -23.74 -12.94 27.86
CA LEU A 161 -23.84 -13.93 28.92
C LEU A 161 -24.10 -13.29 30.28
N GLU A 162 -23.49 -12.16 30.59
CA GLU A 162 -23.72 -11.40 31.85
C GLU A 162 -25.14 -10.84 31.91
N GLN A 163 -25.73 -10.49 30.76
CA GLN A 163 -27.15 -10.08 30.68
C GLN A 163 -28.15 -11.27 30.73
N GLY A 164 -27.66 -12.49 30.88
CA GLY A 164 -28.52 -13.69 31.04
C GLY A 164 -28.92 -14.35 29.72
N HIS A 165 -28.47 -13.87 28.57
CA HIS A 165 -28.69 -14.52 27.28
C HIS A 165 -27.98 -15.88 27.23
N ARG A 166 -28.69 -16.94 26.82
CA ARG A 166 -28.17 -18.31 26.77
C ARG A 166 -28.36 -19.00 25.42
N ASN A 167 -29.14 -18.42 24.53
CA ASN A 167 -29.48 -18.94 23.20
C ASN A 167 -29.17 -17.87 22.14
#